data_600c708d49c08b70c3240f93ce2ef396
#
_entry.id   600c708d49c08b70c3240f93ce2ef396
#
_cell.length_a   1.000
_cell.length_b   1.000
_cell.length_c   1.000
_cell.angle_alpha   90.00
_cell.angle_beta   90.00
_cell.angle_gamma   90.00
#
_symmetry.space_group_name_H-M   'P 1'
#
loop_
_entity.id
_entity.type
_entity.pdbx_description
1 polymer ?
#
loop_
_entity_poly.entity_id
_entity_poly.type
_entity_poly.pdbx_seq_one_letter_code
_entity_poly.pdbx_strand_id
1 'polypeptide(L)'
;MTGAFDDWMKTVQAGSENDLSGYLPSATTVPAKLHDAMRYALLGGGKRVRPLLVYAAGALFDADAATLGRAAAAVEMIHAYSLVHDDMPCMDDDALRRGKPTVHVAYDEATALLVGDALQSQAFLVLSEATGVPAARQVAMLRLLAQASGSAGMCGGQAIDLDSVGLSLTLEQLEQMHQLKTGALLRAAVILGALAGKDLDEAELTALNTYARAIGLAFQVVDDVLDATADSATLGKTCLLYTSPSPRDRG
;
A
#
# COMPACT_ATOMS: atom_id res chain seq x y z
N MET A 1 -11.84 -21.98 -15.45
CA MET A 1 -12.18 -20.68 -14.79
C MET A 1 -10.94 -19.94 -14.27
N THR A 2 -9.83 -20.62 -13.98
CA THR A 2 -8.55 -20.00 -13.54
C THR A 2 -7.93 -19.06 -14.58
N GLY A 3 -7.95 -19.38 -15.87
CA GLY A 3 -7.31 -18.54 -16.91
C GLY A 3 -7.89 -17.13 -17.07
N ALA A 4 -9.23 -17.00 -17.04
CA ALA A 4 -9.86 -15.66 -17.22
C ALA A 4 -9.57 -14.71 -16.04
N PHE A 5 -9.48 -15.23 -14.82
CA PHE A 5 -9.12 -14.43 -13.66
C PHE A 5 -7.63 -14.03 -13.69
N ASP A 6 -6.76 -14.95 -14.07
CA ASP A 6 -5.33 -14.68 -14.21
C ASP A 6 -5.05 -13.64 -15.30
N ASP A 7 -5.80 -13.69 -16.42
CA ASP A 7 -5.69 -12.72 -17.51
C ASP A 7 -6.19 -11.33 -17.08
N TRP A 8 -7.30 -11.28 -16.33
CA TRP A 8 -7.80 -10.04 -15.74
C TRP A 8 -6.77 -9.45 -14.77
N MET A 9 -6.21 -10.24 -13.85
CA MET A 9 -5.18 -9.76 -12.92
C MET A 9 -3.98 -9.17 -13.66
N LYS A 10 -3.45 -9.86 -14.68
CA LYS A 10 -2.33 -9.37 -15.48
C LYS A 10 -2.66 -8.05 -16.18
N THR A 11 -3.89 -7.94 -16.71
CA THR A 11 -4.36 -6.72 -17.36
C THR A 11 -4.39 -5.55 -16.40
N VAL A 12 -4.97 -5.73 -15.20
CA VAL A 12 -5.01 -4.70 -14.16
C VAL A 12 -3.60 -4.35 -13.67
N GLN A 13 -2.74 -5.33 -13.47
CA GLN A 13 -1.35 -5.09 -13.05
C GLN A 13 -0.59 -4.26 -14.10
N ALA A 14 -0.67 -4.62 -15.37
CA ALA A 14 -0.02 -3.88 -16.46
C ALA A 14 -0.58 -2.46 -16.62
N GLY A 15 -1.91 -2.30 -16.54
CA GLY A 15 -2.56 -1.00 -16.54
C GLY A 15 -2.11 -0.12 -15.38
N SER A 16 -2.05 -0.68 -14.18
CA SER A 16 -1.60 0.04 -12.98
C SER A 16 -0.15 0.50 -13.09
N GLU A 17 0.76 -0.29 -13.66
CA GLU A 17 2.16 0.14 -13.89
C GLU A 17 2.22 1.33 -14.86
N ASN A 18 1.43 1.32 -15.93
CA ASN A 18 1.35 2.43 -16.87
C ASN A 18 0.79 3.70 -16.21
N ASP A 19 -0.29 3.58 -15.45
CA ASP A 19 -0.92 4.68 -14.73
C ASP A 19 0.05 5.29 -13.70
N LEU A 20 0.70 4.45 -12.87
CA LEU A 20 1.70 4.88 -11.89
C LEU A 20 2.86 5.62 -12.56
N SER A 21 3.35 5.10 -13.70
CA SER A 21 4.41 5.77 -14.46
C SER A 21 3.96 7.12 -15.03
N GLY A 22 2.69 7.24 -15.45
CA GLY A 22 2.10 8.46 -15.99
C GLY A 22 1.83 9.53 -14.94
N TYR A 23 1.50 9.14 -13.71
CA TYR A 23 1.22 10.06 -12.60
C TYR A 23 2.46 10.53 -11.84
N LEU A 24 3.63 9.93 -12.09
CA LEU A 24 4.89 10.38 -11.51
C LEU A 24 5.58 11.41 -12.42
N PRO A 25 6.25 12.42 -11.84
CA PRO A 25 7.12 13.31 -12.62
C PRO A 25 8.19 12.53 -13.38
N SER A 26 8.64 13.10 -14.51
CA SER A 26 9.76 12.52 -15.27
C SER A 26 11.05 12.55 -14.43
N ALA A 27 11.85 11.49 -14.49
CA ALA A 27 13.15 11.40 -13.82
C ALA A 27 14.13 12.52 -14.24
N THR A 28 13.89 13.18 -15.39
CA THR A 28 14.72 14.29 -15.88
C THR A 28 14.22 15.67 -15.43
N THR A 29 13.04 15.76 -14.83
CA THR A 29 12.49 17.02 -14.30
C THR A 29 13.16 17.35 -12.97
N VAL A 30 13.52 18.60 -12.75
CA VAL A 30 14.08 19.07 -11.47
C VAL A 30 12.99 19.08 -10.40
N PRO A 31 13.26 18.52 -9.20
CA PRO A 31 14.52 17.91 -8.71
C PRO A 31 14.72 16.45 -9.20
N ALA A 32 15.59 16.26 -10.19
CA ALA A 32 15.73 15.00 -10.93
C ALA A 32 16.04 13.79 -10.03
N LYS A 33 16.93 13.93 -9.05
CA LYS A 33 17.28 12.84 -8.11
C LYS A 33 16.07 12.35 -7.32
N LEU A 34 15.23 13.27 -6.83
CA LEU A 34 14.02 12.92 -6.09
C LEU A 34 13.02 12.18 -6.99
N HIS A 35 12.77 12.71 -8.19
CA HIS A 35 11.82 12.09 -9.12
C HIS A 35 12.29 10.72 -9.61
N ASP A 36 13.58 10.54 -9.85
CA ASP A 36 14.16 9.24 -10.19
C ASP A 36 14.01 8.24 -9.04
N ALA A 37 14.29 8.65 -7.80
CA ALA A 37 14.13 7.82 -6.61
C ALA A 37 12.65 7.48 -6.32
N MET A 38 11.69 8.39 -6.55
CA MET A 38 10.25 8.11 -6.47
C MET A 38 9.84 7.02 -7.48
N ARG A 39 10.34 7.12 -8.72
CA ARG A 39 10.09 6.13 -9.77
C ARG A 39 10.74 4.78 -9.42
N TYR A 40 11.97 4.79 -8.90
CA TYR A 40 12.66 3.61 -8.41
C TYR A 40 11.86 2.87 -7.32
N ALA A 41 11.30 3.60 -6.34
CA ALA A 41 10.52 3.05 -5.24
C ALA A 41 9.18 2.44 -5.69
N LEU A 42 8.50 3.11 -6.63
CA LEU A 42 7.12 2.78 -6.99
C LEU A 42 7.01 1.82 -8.18
N LEU A 43 7.89 1.97 -9.18
CA LEU A 43 7.84 1.19 -10.42
C LEU A 43 8.77 -0.04 -10.31
N GLY A 44 8.50 -1.02 -11.11
CA GLY A 44 9.36 -2.21 -11.18
C GLY A 44 8.77 -3.42 -10.46
N GLY A 45 7.46 -3.49 -10.44
CA GLY A 45 6.75 -4.71 -10.08
C GLY A 45 6.19 -4.74 -8.68
N GLY A 46 5.55 -5.84 -8.40
CA GLY A 46 4.82 -6.14 -7.17
C GLY A 46 3.50 -6.84 -7.51
N LYS A 47 2.90 -7.46 -6.53
CA LYS A 47 1.61 -8.17 -6.70
C LYS A 47 0.45 -7.21 -7.02
N ARG A 48 0.61 -5.92 -6.76
CA ARG A 48 -0.42 -4.87 -6.97
C ARG A 48 -1.79 -5.24 -6.40
N VAL A 49 -1.79 -5.85 -5.22
CA VAL A 49 -3.03 -6.35 -4.58
C VAL A 49 -4.03 -5.21 -4.31
N ARG A 50 -3.56 -4.05 -3.88
CA ARG A 50 -4.42 -2.89 -3.61
C ARG A 50 -5.07 -2.34 -4.88
N PRO A 51 -4.35 -2.09 -5.98
CA PRO A 51 -4.94 -1.84 -7.29
C PRO A 51 -5.97 -2.89 -7.71
N LEU A 52 -5.67 -4.18 -7.59
CA LEU A 52 -6.61 -5.25 -7.92
C LEU A 52 -7.92 -5.12 -7.13
N LEU A 53 -7.85 -4.80 -5.83
CA LEU A 53 -9.04 -4.59 -5.00
C LEU A 53 -9.84 -3.34 -5.43
N VAL A 54 -9.17 -2.25 -5.81
CA VAL A 54 -9.83 -1.05 -6.35
C VAL A 54 -10.61 -1.40 -7.62
N TYR A 55 -9.98 -2.07 -8.57
CA TYR A 55 -10.62 -2.44 -9.85
C TYR A 55 -11.72 -3.47 -9.65
N ALA A 56 -11.53 -4.48 -8.79
CA ALA A 56 -12.55 -5.47 -8.50
C ALA A 56 -13.81 -4.85 -7.86
N ALA A 57 -13.62 -3.96 -6.87
CA ALA A 57 -14.74 -3.27 -6.25
C ALA A 57 -15.42 -2.29 -7.23
N GLY A 58 -14.65 -1.53 -7.99
CA GLY A 58 -15.20 -0.59 -8.97
C GLY A 58 -16.01 -1.24 -10.08
N ALA A 59 -15.64 -2.45 -10.50
CA ALA A 59 -16.39 -3.21 -11.48
C ALA A 59 -17.80 -3.60 -11.01
N LEU A 60 -18.05 -3.67 -9.70
CA LEU A 60 -19.39 -3.94 -9.15
C LEU A 60 -20.32 -2.72 -9.22
N PHE A 61 -19.77 -1.52 -9.43
CA PHE A 61 -20.48 -0.25 -9.35
C PHE A 61 -20.30 0.61 -10.61
N ASP A 62 -19.96 -0.01 -11.73
CA ASP A 62 -19.81 0.62 -13.04
C ASP A 62 -18.88 1.86 -13.06
N ALA A 63 -17.80 1.82 -12.25
CA ALA A 63 -16.85 2.90 -12.15
C ALA A 63 -16.06 3.09 -13.45
N ASP A 64 -15.81 4.35 -13.83
CA ASP A 64 -15.01 4.63 -15.02
C ASP A 64 -13.52 4.31 -14.80
N ALA A 65 -12.85 3.88 -15.87
CA ALA A 65 -11.47 3.41 -15.81
C ALA A 65 -10.48 4.50 -15.38
N ALA A 66 -10.71 5.77 -15.73
CA ALA A 66 -9.80 6.86 -15.37
C ALA A 66 -9.85 7.15 -13.87
N THR A 67 -11.06 7.18 -13.28
CA THR A 67 -11.23 7.32 -11.83
C THR A 67 -10.65 6.13 -11.07
N LEU A 68 -10.86 4.90 -11.56
CA LEU A 68 -10.26 3.69 -10.97
C LEU A 68 -8.73 3.73 -11.02
N GLY A 69 -8.13 4.13 -12.15
CA GLY A 69 -6.68 4.26 -12.28
C GLY A 69 -6.09 5.25 -11.28
N ARG A 70 -6.75 6.40 -11.05
CA ARG A 70 -6.32 7.37 -10.04
C ARG A 70 -6.47 6.84 -8.60
N ALA A 71 -7.58 6.21 -8.29
CA ALA A 71 -7.79 5.60 -6.96
C ALA A 71 -6.78 4.48 -6.69
N ALA A 72 -6.53 3.61 -7.65
CA ALA A 72 -5.56 2.53 -7.57
C ALA A 72 -4.13 3.06 -7.40
N ALA A 73 -3.75 4.08 -8.19
CA ALA A 73 -2.44 4.70 -8.09
C ALA A 73 -2.24 5.40 -6.73
N ALA A 74 -3.25 6.13 -6.24
CA ALA A 74 -3.16 6.81 -4.96
C ALA A 74 -2.94 5.83 -3.80
N VAL A 75 -3.70 4.74 -3.74
CA VAL A 75 -3.52 3.72 -2.70
C VAL A 75 -2.14 3.05 -2.79
N GLU A 76 -1.66 2.78 -4.00
CA GLU A 76 -0.35 2.14 -4.20
C GLU A 76 0.80 3.09 -3.87
N MET A 77 0.67 4.41 -4.13
CA MET A 77 1.64 5.42 -3.69
C MET A 77 1.73 5.51 -2.16
N ILE A 78 0.58 5.47 -1.46
CA ILE A 78 0.54 5.38 0.00
C ILE A 78 1.26 4.12 0.48
N HIS A 79 1.01 2.98 -0.14
CA HIS A 79 1.71 1.74 0.20
C HIS A 79 3.22 1.83 -0.06
N ALA A 80 3.63 2.39 -1.19
CA ALA A 80 5.05 2.50 -1.54
C ALA A 80 5.81 3.41 -0.57
N TYR A 81 5.22 4.58 -0.18
CA TYR A 81 5.89 5.44 0.78
C TYR A 81 6.09 4.75 2.12
N SER A 82 5.10 3.98 2.59
CA SER A 82 5.25 3.26 3.87
C SER A 82 6.39 2.25 3.81
N LEU A 83 6.54 1.53 2.70
CA LEU A 83 7.66 0.59 2.53
C LEU A 83 9.01 1.30 2.49
N VAL A 84 9.10 2.48 1.83
CA VAL A 84 10.35 3.27 1.79
C VAL A 84 10.75 3.73 3.19
N HIS A 85 9.79 4.19 4.00
CA HIS A 85 10.06 4.62 5.38
C HIS A 85 10.34 3.45 6.30
N ASP A 86 9.60 2.34 6.18
CA ASP A 86 9.84 1.12 6.96
C ASP A 86 11.25 0.56 6.73
N ASP A 87 11.79 0.66 5.51
CA ASP A 87 13.14 0.18 5.18
C ASP A 87 14.27 1.03 5.78
N MET A 88 14.00 2.24 6.26
CA MET A 88 15.05 3.15 6.75
C MET A 88 15.75 2.63 8.01
N PRO A 89 17.03 3.03 8.25
CA PRO A 89 17.80 2.60 9.43
C PRO A 89 17.16 2.91 10.79
N CYS A 90 16.30 3.95 10.85
CA CYS A 90 15.55 4.30 12.06
C CYS A 90 14.27 3.47 12.26
N MET A 91 13.96 2.56 11.32
CA MET A 91 12.80 1.68 11.32
C MET A 91 13.26 0.21 11.28
N ASP A 92 13.07 -0.50 10.15
CA ASP A 92 13.42 -1.91 10.02
C ASP A 92 14.87 -2.15 9.61
N ASP A 93 15.58 -1.14 9.11
CA ASP A 93 16.98 -1.19 8.63
C ASP A 93 17.20 -2.27 7.54
N ASP A 94 16.25 -2.36 6.62
CA ASP A 94 16.30 -3.36 5.55
C ASP A 94 17.14 -2.86 4.37
N ALA A 95 18.19 -3.62 4.00
CA ALA A 95 19.06 -3.29 2.86
C ALA A 95 18.47 -3.69 1.51
N LEU A 96 17.55 -4.67 1.47
CA LEU A 96 16.97 -5.23 0.27
C LEU A 96 15.44 -5.31 0.37
N ARG A 97 14.75 -4.97 -0.73
CA ARG A 97 13.31 -5.16 -0.92
C ARG A 97 13.03 -5.73 -2.30
N ARG A 98 12.33 -6.87 -2.36
CA ARG A 98 12.06 -7.60 -3.63
C ARG A 98 13.35 -7.88 -4.43
N GLY A 99 14.44 -8.20 -3.74
CA GLY A 99 15.74 -8.49 -4.36
C GLY A 99 16.51 -7.28 -4.90
N LYS A 100 16.02 -6.04 -4.66
CA LYS A 100 16.71 -4.79 -5.05
C LYS A 100 17.15 -4.02 -3.80
N PRO A 101 18.22 -3.22 -3.86
CA PRO A 101 18.57 -2.31 -2.78
C PRO A 101 17.38 -1.41 -2.42
N THR A 102 17.18 -1.18 -1.12
CA THR A 102 16.17 -0.22 -0.64
C THR A 102 16.56 1.21 -1.01
N VAL A 103 15.63 2.16 -0.96
CA VAL A 103 15.88 3.53 -1.46
C VAL A 103 17.03 4.20 -0.70
N HIS A 104 17.13 4.02 0.62
CA HIS A 104 18.22 4.62 1.40
C HIS A 104 19.59 4.02 1.05
N VAL A 105 19.65 2.76 0.61
CA VAL A 105 20.88 2.11 0.14
C VAL A 105 21.23 2.52 -1.30
N ALA A 106 20.22 2.61 -2.18
CA ALA A 106 20.43 2.94 -3.59
C ALA A 106 20.76 4.44 -3.82
N TYR A 107 20.24 5.31 -2.95
CA TYR A 107 20.46 6.77 -3.02
C TYR A 107 21.12 7.28 -1.74
N ASP A 108 20.36 7.62 -0.72
CA ASP A 108 20.75 7.98 0.64
C ASP A 108 19.50 8.13 1.53
N GLU A 109 19.70 8.23 2.86
CA GLU A 109 18.62 8.34 3.85
C GLU A 109 17.77 9.61 3.66
N ALA A 110 18.38 10.76 3.39
CA ALA A 110 17.65 12.00 3.18
C ALA A 110 16.77 11.92 1.93
N THR A 111 17.25 11.29 0.86
CA THR A 111 16.47 11.04 -0.35
C THR A 111 15.31 10.06 -0.05
N ALA A 112 15.55 9.00 0.72
CA ALA A 112 14.50 8.04 1.09
C ALA A 112 13.39 8.70 1.90
N LEU A 113 13.73 9.54 2.88
CA LEU A 113 12.76 10.31 3.66
C LEU A 113 11.89 11.19 2.75
N LEU A 114 12.54 11.98 1.88
CA LEU A 114 11.84 12.87 0.93
C LEU A 114 10.99 12.11 -0.10
N VAL A 115 11.41 10.91 -0.51
CA VAL A 115 10.61 10.04 -1.41
C VAL A 115 9.30 9.65 -0.74
N GLY A 116 9.34 9.25 0.53
CA GLY A 116 8.12 8.93 1.27
C GLY A 116 7.17 10.12 1.37
N ASP A 117 7.68 11.29 1.76
CA ASP A 117 6.89 12.53 1.86
C ASP A 117 6.27 12.93 0.51
N ALA A 118 7.06 12.85 -0.57
CA ALA A 118 6.62 13.21 -1.91
C ALA A 118 5.59 12.23 -2.47
N LEU A 119 5.75 10.91 -2.26
CA LEU A 119 4.79 9.90 -2.70
C LEU A 119 3.46 10.03 -1.95
N GLN A 120 3.49 10.31 -0.63
CA GLN A 120 2.28 10.57 0.13
C GLN A 120 1.52 11.78 -0.42
N SER A 121 2.21 12.89 -0.66
CA SER A 121 1.62 14.09 -1.25
C SER A 121 1.08 13.84 -2.65
N GLN A 122 1.84 13.11 -3.49
CA GLN A 122 1.45 12.76 -4.85
C GLN A 122 0.18 11.89 -4.88
N ALA A 123 0.01 10.99 -3.92
CA ALA A 123 -1.20 10.17 -3.81
C ALA A 123 -2.47 11.03 -3.69
N PHE A 124 -2.44 12.04 -2.82
CA PHE A 124 -3.57 12.96 -2.66
C PHE A 124 -3.78 13.84 -3.89
N LEU A 125 -2.70 14.31 -4.52
CA LEU A 125 -2.77 15.09 -5.76
C LEU A 125 -3.46 14.28 -6.86
N VAL A 126 -3.00 13.06 -7.13
CA VAL A 126 -3.56 12.17 -8.16
C VAL A 126 -5.05 11.89 -7.90
N LEU A 127 -5.42 11.58 -6.66
CA LEU A 127 -6.82 11.31 -6.31
C LEU A 127 -7.69 12.57 -6.42
N SER A 128 -7.16 13.76 -6.10
CA SER A 128 -7.88 15.03 -6.20
C SER A 128 -8.19 15.44 -7.65
N GLU A 129 -7.50 14.87 -8.61
CA GLU A 129 -7.72 15.11 -10.04
C GLU A 129 -8.71 14.12 -10.68
N ALA A 130 -9.38 13.27 -9.91
CA ALA A 130 -10.43 12.37 -10.39
C ALA A 130 -11.68 13.18 -10.78
N THR A 131 -11.79 13.57 -12.05
CA THR A 131 -12.88 14.41 -12.55
C THR A 131 -14.16 13.65 -12.88
N GLY A 132 -14.11 12.31 -12.89
CA GLY A 132 -15.26 11.44 -13.18
C GLY A 132 -16.26 11.32 -12.03
N VAL A 133 -16.01 11.96 -10.88
CA VAL A 133 -16.89 11.88 -9.68
C VAL A 133 -17.33 13.27 -9.21
N PRO A 134 -18.52 13.40 -8.59
CA PRO A 134 -18.97 14.65 -7.97
C PRO A 134 -17.99 15.12 -6.88
N ALA A 135 -17.80 16.43 -6.73
CA ALA A 135 -16.84 17.00 -5.78
C ALA A 135 -17.05 16.51 -4.32
N ALA A 136 -18.29 16.34 -3.88
CA ALA A 136 -18.58 15.81 -2.54
C ALA A 136 -18.05 14.40 -2.34
N ARG A 137 -18.21 13.52 -3.35
CA ARG A 137 -17.68 12.15 -3.33
C ARG A 137 -16.15 12.13 -3.43
N GLN A 138 -15.57 13.01 -4.25
CA GLN A 138 -14.12 13.18 -4.32
C GLN A 138 -13.51 13.56 -2.96
N VAL A 139 -14.14 14.50 -2.23
CA VAL A 139 -13.75 14.85 -0.87
C VAL A 139 -13.88 13.66 0.09
N ALA A 140 -14.94 12.85 -0.04
CA ALA A 140 -15.11 11.64 0.75
C ALA A 140 -13.99 10.60 0.45
N MET A 141 -13.60 10.43 -0.81
CA MET A 141 -12.49 9.56 -1.22
C MET A 141 -11.15 10.04 -0.64
N LEU A 142 -10.84 11.33 -0.73
CA LEU A 142 -9.64 11.94 -0.14
C LEU A 142 -9.60 11.75 1.38
N ARG A 143 -10.73 12.00 2.06
CA ARG A 143 -10.86 11.80 3.51
C ARG A 143 -10.62 10.33 3.90
N LEU A 144 -11.20 9.39 3.14
CA LEU A 144 -11.02 7.96 3.39
C LEU A 144 -9.54 7.57 3.27
N LEU A 145 -8.85 8.01 2.22
CA LEU A 145 -7.42 7.75 2.04
C LEU A 145 -6.59 8.34 3.19
N ALA A 146 -6.88 9.58 3.60
CA ALA A 146 -6.19 10.23 4.70
C ALA A 146 -6.38 9.50 6.04
N GLN A 147 -7.61 9.05 6.33
CA GLN A 147 -7.89 8.26 7.54
C GLN A 147 -7.16 6.91 7.52
N ALA A 148 -7.14 6.23 6.36
CA ALA A 148 -6.51 4.93 6.22
C ALA A 148 -4.98 4.97 6.29
N SER A 149 -4.36 6.07 5.86
CA SER A 149 -2.90 6.26 5.91
C SER A 149 -2.39 6.89 7.21
N GLY A 150 -3.23 7.64 7.91
CA GLY A 150 -2.85 8.43 9.09
C GLY A 150 -2.80 7.66 10.41
N SER A 151 -2.83 8.42 11.53
CA SER A 151 -2.72 7.89 12.90
C SER A 151 -3.88 6.98 13.31
N ALA A 152 -5.05 7.11 12.68
CA ALA A 152 -6.19 6.20 12.88
C ALA A 152 -6.18 5.00 11.92
N GLY A 153 -5.12 4.81 11.15
CA GLY A 153 -4.91 3.75 10.18
C GLY A 153 -3.48 3.25 10.18
N MET A 154 -2.87 3.18 8.98
CA MET A 154 -1.58 2.54 8.75
C MET A 154 -0.44 3.09 9.64
N CYS A 155 -0.28 4.42 9.76
CA CYS A 155 0.73 5.00 10.65
C CYS A 155 0.49 4.63 12.11
N GLY A 156 -0.77 4.62 12.57
CA GLY A 156 -1.10 4.19 13.93
C GLY A 156 -0.77 2.73 14.17
N GLY A 157 -1.04 1.86 13.20
CA GLY A 157 -0.66 0.45 13.26
C GLY A 157 0.86 0.25 13.32
N GLN A 158 1.61 1.03 12.54
CA GLN A 158 3.08 1.01 12.57
C GLN A 158 3.63 1.51 13.91
N ALA A 159 3.03 2.54 14.50
CA ALA A 159 3.44 3.01 15.83
C ALA A 159 3.22 1.94 16.91
N ILE A 160 2.08 1.24 16.88
CA ILE A 160 1.81 0.12 17.79
C ILE A 160 2.82 -1.00 17.58
N ASP A 161 3.17 -1.33 16.34
CA ASP A 161 4.15 -2.36 16.01
C ASP A 161 5.52 -2.01 16.62
N LEU A 162 6.00 -0.79 16.45
CA LEU A 162 7.26 -0.30 17.02
C LEU A 162 7.25 -0.30 18.55
N ASP A 163 6.17 0.17 19.17
CA ASP A 163 6.02 0.20 20.64
C ASP A 163 5.92 -1.21 21.24
N SER A 164 5.62 -2.21 20.42
CA SER A 164 5.42 -3.61 20.84
C SER A 164 6.69 -4.46 20.74
N VAL A 165 7.79 -3.89 20.25
CA VAL A 165 9.07 -4.61 20.13
C VAL A 165 9.53 -5.14 21.52
N GLY A 166 9.81 -6.45 21.59
CA GLY A 166 10.18 -7.10 22.84
C GLY A 166 9.03 -7.37 23.81
N LEU A 167 7.78 -7.04 23.44
CA LEU A 167 6.59 -7.33 24.24
C LEU A 167 5.79 -8.51 23.68
N SER A 168 5.14 -9.27 24.56
CA SER A 168 4.17 -10.29 24.16
C SER A 168 2.79 -9.67 24.05
N LEU A 169 2.30 -9.48 22.83
CA LEU A 169 0.94 -8.97 22.58
C LEU A 169 -0.10 -10.07 22.83
N THR A 170 -1.27 -9.68 23.34
CA THR A 170 -2.45 -10.55 23.29
C THR A 170 -2.94 -10.69 21.85
N LEU A 171 -3.72 -11.74 21.57
CA LEU A 171 -4.32 -11.93 20.23
C LEU A 171 -5.12 -10.70 19.78
N GLU A 172 -5.90 -10.11 20.67
CA GLU A 172 -6.70 -8.91 20.39
C GLU A 172 -5.82 -7.70 20.02
N GLN A 173 -4.72 -7.48 20.75
CA GLN A 173 -3.76 -6.40 20.44
C GLN A 173 -3.07 -6.64 19.09
N LEU A 174 -2.68 -7.87 18.81
CA LEU A 174 -2.08 -8.25 17.55
C LEU A 174 -3.06 -8.03 16.37
N GLU A 175 -4.30 -8.50 16.52
CA GLU A 175 -5.35 -8.26 15.51
C GLU A 175 -5.60 -6.77 15.29
N GLN A 176 -5.67 -5.97 16.33
CA GLN A 176 -5.84 -4.51 16.23
C GLN A 176 -4.68 -3.87 15.47
N MET A 177 -3.44 -4.21 15.80
CA MET A 177 -2.25 -3.72 15.11
C MET A 177 -2.32 -4.06 13.61
N HIS A 178 -2.62 -5.31 13.26
CA HIS A 178 -2.72 -5.74 11.88
C HIS A 178 -3.88 -5.09 11.12
N GLN A 179 -5.03 -4.89 11.78
CA GLN A 179 -6.17 -4.18 11.19
C GLN A 179 -5.81 -2.74 10.83
N LEU A 180 -4.99 -2.08 11.64
CA LEU A 180 -4.53 -0.71 11.38
C LEU A 180 -3.39 -0.69 10.36
N LYS A 181 -2.31 -1.42 10.61
CA LYS A 181 -1.10 -1.38 9.77
C LYS A 181 -1.36 -1.84 8.34
N THR A 182 -2.10 -2.93 8.16
CA THR A 182 -2.35 -3.55 6.85
C THR A 182 -3.81 -3.42 6.42
N GLY A 183 -4.74 -3.71 7.30
CA GLY A 183 -6.18 -3.79 7.00
C GLY A 183 -6.79 -2.45 6.59
N ALA A 184 -6.38 -1.35 7.20
CA ALA A 184 -6.95 -0.03 6.92
C ALA A 184 -6.77 0.38 5.44
N LEU A 185 -5.59 0.16 4.88
CA LEU A 185 -5.31 0.52 3.48
C LEU A 185 -5.94 -0.49 2.49
N LEU A 186 -6.04 -1.78 2.82
CA LEU A 186 -6.79 -2.75 2.03
C LEU A 186 -8.28 -2.41 1.99
N ARG A 187 -8.85 -2.05 3.15
CA ARG A 187 -10.22 -1.57 3.25
C ARG A 187 -10.44 -0.29 2.42
N ALA A 188 -9.52 0.67 2.51
CA ALA A 188 -9.60 1.88 1.70
C ALA A 188 -9.59 1.57 0.20
N ALA A 189 -8.77 0.62 -0.27
CA ALA A 189 -8.75 0.20 -1.66
C ALA A 189 -10.12 -0.29 -2.13
N VAL A 190 -10.78 -1.16 -1.37
CA VAL A 190 -12.13 -1.68 -1.70
C VAL A 190 -13.15 -0.54 -1.76
N ILE A 191 -13.20 0.32 -0.73
CA ILE A 191 -14.20 1.39 -0.65
C ILE A 191 -13.95 2.48 -1.71
N LEU A 192 -12.68 2.83 -1.99
CA LEU A 192 -12.33 3.80 -3.03
C LEU A 192 -12.76 3.31 -4.42
N GLY A 193 -12.57 2.01 -4.70
CA GLY A 193 -13.05 1.42 -5.94
C GLY A 193 -14.57 1.54 -6.11
N ALA A 194 -15.33 1.26 -5.07
CA ALA A 194 -16.79 1.40 -5.08
C ALA A 194 -17.23 2.86 -5.18
N LEU A 195 -16.60 3.78 -4.43
CA LEU A 195 -16.88 5.22 -4.50
C LEU A 195 -16.49 5.85 -5.85
N ALA A 196 -15.61 5.24 -6.62
CA ALA A 196 -15.34 5.66 -7.98
C ALA A 196 -16.59 5.53 -8.88
N GLY A 197 -17.49 4.57 -8.61
CA GLY A 197 -18.72 4.35 -9.37
C GLY A 197 -19.91 5.15 -8.86
N LYS A 198 -20.23 5.06 -7.57
CA LYS A 198 -21.45 5.69 -6.99
C LYS A 198 -21.28 6.07 -5.52
N ASP A 199 -22.24 6.82 -4.99
CA ASP A 199 -22.40 6.99 -3.57
C ASP A 199 -22.97 5.69 -2.96
N LEU A 200 -22.36 5.21 -1.89
CA LEU A 200 -22.73 3.95 -1.26
C LEU A 200 -23.82 4.16 -0.23
N ASP A 201 -24.82 3.30 -0.23
CA ASP A 201 -25.75 3.21 0.88
C ASP A 201 -25.16 2.45 2.08
N GLU A 202 -25.87 2.44 3.21
CA GLU A 202 -25.40 1.84 4.46
C GLU A 202 -25.22 0.32 4.34
N ALA A 203 -26.07 -0.36 3.61
CA ALA A 203 -26.00 -1.81 3.41
C ALA A 203 -24.80 -2.19 2.54
N GLU A 204 -24.57 -1.47 1.44
CA GLU A 204 -23.41 -1.65 0.57
C GLU A 204 -22.10 -1.38 1.32
N LEU A 205 -22.05 -0.27 2.07
CA LEU A 205 -20.88 0.08 2.86
C LEU A 205 -20.59 -0.99 3.94
N THR A 206 -21.61 -1.53 4.58
CA THR A 206 -21.48 -2.60 5.59
C THR A 206 -20.96 -3.88 4.95
N ALA A 207 -21.50 -4.29 3.81
CA ALA A 207 -21.07 -5.48 3.08
C ALA A 207 -19.60 -5.37 2.63
N LEU A 208 -19.22 -4.24 2.04
CA LEU A 208 -17.84 -3.97 1.61
C LEU A 208 -16.87 -3.93 2.80
N ASN A 209 -17.27 -3.33 3.92
CA ASN A 209 -16.46 -3.32 5.14
C ASN A 209 -16.24 -4.75 5.69
N THR A 210 -17.29 -5.58 5.70
CA THR A 210 -17.19 -6.97 6.14
C THR A 210 -16.24 -7.77 5.25
N TYR A 211 -16.37 -7.63 3.95
CA TYR A 211 -15.45 -8.26 2.98
C TYR A 211 -14.01 -7.78 3.18
N ALA A 212 -13.80 -6.46 3.27
CA ALA A 212 -12.46 -5.90 3.40
C ALA A 212 -11.76 -6.32 4.71
N ARG A 213 -12.50 -6.45 5.81
CA ARG A 213 -11.97 -7.00 7.07
C ARG A 213 -11.54 -8.46 6.93
N ALA A 214 -12.37 -9.28 6.29
CA ALA A 214 -12.06 -10.69 6.07
C ALA A 214 -10.84 -10.88 5.17
N ILE A 215 -10.72 -10.11 4.09
CA ILE A 215 -9.56 -10.15 3.18
C ILE A 215 -8.30 -9.64 3.88
N GLY A 216 -8.39 -8.59 4.72
CA GLY A 216 -7.26 -8.07 5.48
C GLY A 216 -6.71 -9.10 6.46
N LEU A 217 -7.58 -9.82 7.17
CA LEU A 217 -7.19 -10.89 8.06
C LEU A 217 -6.57 -12.07 7.28
N ALA A 218 -7.19 -12.49 6.19
CA ALA A 218 -6.66 -13.57 5.34
C ALA A 218 -5.28 -13.22 4.78
N PHE A 219 -5.07 -11.95 4.38
CA PHE A 219 -3.78 -11.47 3.88
C PHE A 219 -2.69 -11.62 4.94
N GLN A 220 -2.99 -11.21 6.18
CA GLN A 220 -2.05 -11.32 7.29
C GLN A 220 -1.72 -12.78 7.63
N VAL A 221 -2.72 -13.65 7.71
CA VAL A 221 -2.50 -15.09 7.97
C VAL A 221 -1.61 -15.71 6.89
N VAL A 222 -1.79 -15.34 5.63
CA VAL A 222 -0.94 -15.81 4.52
C VAL A 222 0.49 -15.28 4.66
N ASP A 223 0.67 -14.00 5.00
CA ASP A 223 1.99 -13.41 5.21
C ASP A 223 2.72 -14.10 6.39
N ASP A 224 2.04 -14.31 7.52
CA ASP A 224 2.61 -15.00 8.70
C ASP A 224 3.02 -16.46 8.36
N VAL A 225 2.20 -17.17 7.58
CA VAL A 225 2.52 -18.53 7.12
C VAL A 225 3.73 -18.52 6.18
N LEU A 226 3.80 -17.57 5.26
CA LEU A 226 4.93 -17.44 4.34
C LEU A 226 6.22 -17.08 5.09
N ASP A 227 6.17 -16.14 6.01
CA ASP A 227 7.32 -15.75 6.84
C ASP A 227 7.80 -16.92 7.72
N ALA A 228 6.91 -17.80 8.16
CA ALA A 228 7.25 -18.98 8.94
C ALA A 228 7.76 -20.18 8.11
N THR A 229 7.45 -20.26 6.81
CA THR A 229 7.68 -21.46 5.99
C THR A 229 8.59 -21.24 4.78
N ALA A 230 8.75 -19.99 4.31
CA ALA A 230 9.56 -19.69 3.13
C ALA A 230 11.01 -19.36 3.49
N ASP A 231 11.94 -19.73 2.61
CA ASP A 231 13.35 -19.34 2.72
C ASP A 231 13.57 -17.87 2.29
N SER A 232 14.73 -17.30 2.66
CA SER A 232 15.07 -15.89 2.34
C SER A 232 15.09 -15.60 0.84
N ALA A 233 15.38 -16.60 0.00
CA ALA A 233 15.40 -16.45 -1.47
C ALA A 233 13.98 -16.30 -2.02
N THR A 234 13.03 -17.01 -1.44
CA THR A 234 11.60 -16.95 -1.81
C THR A 234 10.94 -15.66 -1.32
N LEU A 235 11.30 -15.18 -0.13
CA LEU A 235 10.75 -13.96 0.47
C LEU A 235 11.28 -12.67 -0.19
N GLY A 236 12.48 -12.70 -0.78
CA GLY A 236 13.13 -11.51 -1.35
C GLY A 236 13.51 -10.45 -0.30
N LYS A 237 13.47 -10.81 0.99
CA LYS A 237 13.91 -10.03 2.17
C LYS A 237 14.68 -10.95 3.12
N THR A 238 15.42 -10.39 4.07
CA THR A 238 16.11 -11.18 5.10
C THR A 238 15.08 -11.95 5.94
N CYS A 239 15.22 -13.27 6.04
CA CYS A 239 14.36 -14.09 6.90
C CYS A 239 14.80 -13.88 8.37
N LEU A 240 14.00 -13.18 9.13
CA LEU A 240 14.33 -12.80 10.52
C LEU A 240 14.15 -13.95 11.53
N LEU A 241 13.51 -15.06 11.16
CA LEU A 241 13.12 -16.10 12.10
C LEU A 241 14.26 -17.01 12.59
N TYR A 242 15.45 -16.99 11.95
CA TYR A 242 16.49 -17.97 12.28
C TYR A 242 17.95 -17.50 12.33
N THR A 243 18.30 -16.25 12.00
CA THR A 243 19.73 -15.91 11.79
C THR A 243 20.29 -14.65 12.46
N SER A 244 19.47 -13.77 13.01
CA SER A 244 19.94 -12.62 13.82
C SER A 244 18.78 -12.03 14.59
N PRO A 245 19.01 -11.54 15.82
CA PRO A 245 18.04 -10.64 16.43
C PRO A 245 17.82 -9.47 15.47
N SER A 246 16.57 -9.18 15.15
CA SER A 246 16.18 -7.97 14.42
C SER A 246 16.89 -6.76 15.02
N PRO A 247 17.22 -5.70 14.24
CA PRO A 247 17.59 -4.41 14.86
C PRO A 247 16.60 -3.99 15.96
N ARG A 248 15.34 -4.44 15.86
CA ARG A 248 14.30 -4.32 16.89
C ARG A 248 14.60 -5.11 18.17
N ASP A 249 15.43 -6.15 18.12
CA ASP A 249 15.81 -6.98 19.27
C ASP A 249 17.12 -6.53 19.94
N ARG A 250 17.74 -5.46 19.41
CA ARG A 250 18.95 -4.84 19.98
C ARG A 250 18.56 -3.67 20.87
N GLY A 251 17.88 -3.98 21.98
CA GLY A 251 17.69 -3.06 23.11
C GLY A 251 18.94 -2.93 23.96
#